data_1221230d09dae24682d24a45334bf3c4
#
_entry.id   1221230d09dae24682d24a45334bf3c4
#
_cell.length_a   1.000
_cell.length_b   1.000
_cell.length_c   1.000
_cell.angle_alpha   90.00
_cell.angle_beta   90.00
_cell.angle_gamma   90.00
#
_symmetry.space_group_name_H-M   'P 1'
#
loop_
_entity.id
_entity.type
_entity.pdbx_description
1 polymer ?
#
loop_
_entity_poly.entity_id
_entity_poly.type
_entity_poly.pdbx_seq_one_letter_code
_entity_poly.pdbx_strand_id
1 'polypeptide(L)'
;MAKKILIMGLPDSGKTTLAKLLAPMFNAVLLNEDEVRKEANDWDFSEMGRSIQTNRMKRLADEAIQNNRNVIADFDCSIEHAREDLNDDYIIWMDTIKESKLEPPKNFDFKVTHKDAQMFSFLIKQEILDKLKGLGPHD
;
A
#
# COMPACT_ATOMS: atom_id res chain seq x y z
N MET A 1 -12.53 -12.05 -6.77
CA MET A 1 -11.07 -12.19 -6.94
C MET A 1 -10.31 -11.27 -6.00
N ALA A 2 -9.29 -11.79 -5.38
CA ALA A 2 -8.48 -11.02 -4.45
C ALA A 2 -7.66 -9.94 -5.17
N LYS A 3 -7.50 -8.80 -4.52
CA LYS A 3 -6.82 -7.62 -5.10
C LYS A 3 -5.71 -7.13 -4.19
N LYS A 4 -4.68 -6.56 -4.80
CA LYS A 4 -3.55 -5.91 -4.11
C LYS A 4 -3.69 -4.40 -4.21
N ILE A 5 -3.68 -3.73 -3.05
CA ILE A 5 -3.75 -2.28 -2.94
C ILE A 5 -2.47 -1.80 -2.27
N LEU A 6 -1.80 -0.85 -2.90
CA LEU A 6 -0.59 -0.22 -2.34
C LEU A 6 -0.94 1.17 -1.82
N ILE A 7 -0.55 1.47 -0.58
CA ILE A 7 -0.54 2.82 -0.05
C ILE A 7 0.92 3.23 0.09
N MET A 8 1.34 4.20 -0.70
CA MET A 8 2.73 4.65 -0.75
C MET A 8 2.87 6.10 -0.33
N GLY A 9 4.03 6.45 0.17
CA GLY A 9 4.35 7.81 0.60
C GLY A 9 5.51 7.79 1.58
N LEU A 10 5.96 8.99 1.94
CA LEU A 10 7.07 9.17 2.88
C LEU A 10 6.70 8.71 4.30
N PRO A 11 7.70 8.47 5.14
CA PRO A 11 7.45 8.30 6.57
C PRO A 11 6.62 9.48 7.10
N ASP A 12 5.72 9.24 8.01
CA ASP A 12 4.82 10.22 8.63
C ASP A 12 3.79 10.85 7.67
N SER A 13 3.62 10.31 6.47
CA SER A 13 2.62 10.82 5.52
C SER A 13 1.18 10.42 5.88
N GLY A 14 1.00 9.49 6.81
CA GLY A 14 -0.32 9.01 7.23
C GLY A 14 -0.72 7.69 6.60
N LYS A 15 0.20 6.98 5.94
CA LYS A 15 -0.07 5.68 5.29
C LYS A 15 -0.71 4.67 6.24
N THR A 16 -0.11 4.47 7.39
CA THR A 16 -0.54 3.44 8.33
C THR A 16 -1.93 3.73 8.87
N THR A 17 -2.22 4.98 9.19
CA THR A 17 -3.53 5.38 9.69
C THR A 17 -4.61 5.08 8.66
N LEU A 18 -4.38 5.46 7.40
CA LEU A 18 -5.31 5.17 6.31
C LEU A 18 -5.46 3.67 6.07
N ALA A 19 -4.34 2.94 6.06
CA ALA A 19 -4.34 1.50 5.84
C ALA A 19 -5.17 0.75 6.90
N LYS A 20 -5.05 1.15 8.15
CA LYS A 20 -5.81 0.55 9.26
C LYS A 20 -7.32 0.80 9.15
N LEU A 21 -7.72 1.90 8.53
CA LEU A 21 -9.14 2.16 8.26
C LEU A 21 -9.65 1.38 7.06
N LEU A 22 -8.84 1.28 6.01
CA LEU A 22 -9.27 0.60 4.77
C LEU A 22 -9.29 -0.92 4.88
N ALA A 23 -8.33 -1.51 5.60
CA ALA A 23 -8.19 -2.97 5.65
C ALA A 23 -9.47 -3.69 6.06
N PRO A 24 -10.16 -3.31 7.16
CA PRO A 24 -11.40 -3.99 7.54
C PRO A 24 -12.53 -3.77 6.55
N MET A 25 -12.53 -2.67 5.79
CA MET A 25 -13.59 -2.39 4.81
C MET A 25 -13.60 -3.42 3.68
N PHE A 26 -12.45 -4.03 3.39
CA PHE A 26 -12.30 -5.01 2.31
C PHE A 26 -11.90 -6.40 2.83
N ASN A 27 -11.96 -6.60 4.14
CA ASN A 27 -11.48 -7.82 4.78
C ASN A 27 -10.07 -8.17 4.29
N ALA A 28 -9.19 -7.18 4.25
CA ALA A 28 -7.85 -7.31 3.68
C ALA A 28 -6.82 -7.63 4.74
N VAL A 29 -5.78 -8.36 4.31
CA VAL A 29 -4.55 -8.51 5.08
C VAL A 29 -3.80 -7.19 4.98
N LEU A 30 -3.36 -6.65 6.12
CA LEU A 30 -2.54 -5.44 6.15
C LEU A 30 -1.07 -5.83 6.25
N LEU A 31 -0.29 -5.41 5.26
CA LEU A 31 1.17 -5.57 5.28
C LEU A 31 1.79 -4.19 5.49
N ASN A 32 2.20 -3.93 6.73
CA ASN A 32 2.93 -2.72 7.10
C ASN A 32 4.42 -2.97 6.99
N GLU A 33 5.16 -2.12 6.31
CA GLU A 33 6.58 -2.33 6.05
C GLU A 33 7.42 -2.45 7.33
N ASP A 34 7.11 -1.67 8.36
CA ASP A 34 7.86 -1.71 9.62
C ASP A 34 7.62 -3.02 10.38
N GLU A 35 6.38 -3.51 10.38
CA GLU A 35 6.05 -4.79 11.00
C GLU A 35 6.73 -5.94 10.26
N VAL A 36 6.78 -5.88 8.94
CA VAL A 36 7.46 -6.88 8.12
C VAL A 36 8.97 -6.89 8.41
N ARG A 37 9.59 -5.70 8.53
CA ARG A 37 11.01 -5.61 8.91
C ARG A 37 11.24 -6.13 10.31
N LYS A 38 10.36 -5.84 11.24
CA LYS A 38 10.46 -6.30 12.62
C LYS A 38 10.43 -7.82 12.70
N GLU A 39 9.52 -8.46 11.99
CA GLU A 39 9.44 -9.93 11.97
C GLU A 39 10.68 -10.56 11.34
N ALA A 40 11.24 -9.92 10.31
CA ALA A 40 12.47 -10.38 9.66
C ALA A 40 13.74 -9.97 10.42
N ASN A 41 13.62 -9.11 11.42
CA ASN A 41 14.76 -8.52 12.14
C ASN A 41 15.77 -7.91 11.15
N ASP A 42 15.27 -7.14 10.17
CA ASP A 42 16.07 -6.62 9.08
C ASP A 42 15.82 -5.10 8.94
N TRP A 43 16.77 -4.31 9.40
CA TRP A 43 16.73 -2.87 9.40
C TRP A 43 17.79 -2.27 8.45
N ASP A 44 18.14 -3.02 7.42
CA ASP A 44 19.08 -2.57 6.39
C ASP A 44 18.35 -1.67 5.37
N PHE A 45 18.66 -0.37 5.40
CA PHE A 45 18.08 0.63 4.49
C PHE A 45 19.01 0.98 3.33
N SER A 46 20.07 0.18 3.12
CA SER A 46 20.88 0.30 1.91
C SER A 46 20.04 -0.04 0.69
N GLU A 47 20.56 0.26 -0.50
CA GLU A 47 19.88 -0.07 -1.75
C GLU A 47 19.55 -1.57 -1.84
N MET A 48 20.51 -2.43 -1.48
CA MET A 48 20.28 -3.87 -1.45
C MET A 48 19.24 -4.26 -0.42
N GLY A 49 19.31 -3.68 0.79
CA GLY A 49 18.33 -3.95 1.85
C GLY A 49 16.92 -3.55 1.48
N ARG A 50 16.78 -2.44 0.74
CA ARG A 50 15.47 -1.99 0.24
C ARG A 50 14.92 -2.94 -0.82
N SER A 51 15.78 -3.47 -1.69
CA SER A 51 15.39 -4.47 -2.68
C SER A 51 14.92 -5.77 -2.02
N ILE A 52 15.64 -6.21 -0.99
CA ILE A 52 15.26 -7.40 -0.22
C ILE A 52 13.90 -7.18 0.45
N GLN A 53 13.69 -6.00 1.04
CA GLN A 53 12.40 -5.67 1.66
C GLN A 53 11.27 -5.65 0.65
N THR A 54 11.48 -5.10 -0.53
CA THR A 54 10.49 -5.09 -1.61
C THR A 54 10.10 -6.51 -2.01
N ASN A 55 11.08 -7.39 -2.19
CA ASN A 55 10.82 -8.78 -2.52
C ASN A 55 10.07 -9.51 -1.41
N ARG A 56 10.37 -9.19 -0.17
CA ARG A 56 9.67 -9.74 1.00
C ARG A 56 8.21 -9.31 1.00
N MET A 57 7.94 -8.02 0.78
CA MET A 57 6.58 -7.49 0.71
C MET A 57 5.80 -8.12 -0.45
N LYS A 58 6.43 -8.24 -1.61
CA LYS A 58 5.83 -8.87 -2.79
C LYS A 58 5.44 -10.32 -2.51
N ARG A 59 6.35 -11.09 -1.93
CA ARG A 59 6.10 -12.50 -1.62
C ARG A 59 4.92 -12.67 -0.66
N LEU A 60 4.87 -11.84 0.39
CA LEU A 60 3.78 -11.90 1.37
C LEU A 60 2.45 -11.49 0.75
N ALA A 61 2.45 -10.49 -0.12
CA ALA A 61 1.24 -10.08 -0.82
C ALA A 61 0.74 -11.17 -1.77
N ASP A 62 1.65 -11.76 -2.55
CA ASP A 62 1.29 -12.84 -3.49
C ASP A 62 0.74 -14.06 -2.76
N GLU A 63 1.31 -14.39 -1.60
CA GLU A 63 0.83 -15.49 -0.76
C GLU A 63 -0.61 -15.24 -0.30
N ALA A 64 -0.94 -14.02 0.14
CA ALA A 64 -2.29 -13.68 0.54
C ALA A 64 -3.26 -13.78 -0.64
N ILE A 65 -2.86 -13.31 -1.82
CA ILE A 65 -3.66 -13.41 -3.03
C ILE A 65 -3.93 -14.87 -3.40
N GLN A 66 -2.93 -15.73 -3.29
CA GLN A 66 -3.08 -17.17 -3.54
C GLN A 66 -4.09 -17.80 -2.58
N ASN A 67 -4.18 -17.26 -1.37
CA ASN A 67 -5.16 -17.68 -0.36
C ASN A 67 -6.51 -16.95 -0.50
N ASN A 68 -6.70 -16.28 -1.61
CA ASN A 68 -7.91 -15.53 -1.95
C ASN A 68 -8.23 -14.42 -0.93
N ARG A 69 -7.18 -13.74 -0.43
CA ARG A 69 -7.29 -12.63 0.51
C ARG A 69 -6.86 -11.34 -0.16
N ASN A 70 -7.67 -10.30 -0.02
CA ASN A 70 -7.28 -8.95 -0.41
C ASN A 70 -6.11 -8.48 0.45
N VAL A 71 -5.23 -7.66 -0.12
CA VAL A 71 -4.04 -7.15 0.56
C VAL A 71 -4.01 -5.64 0.46
N ILE A 72 -3.69 -4.99 1.56
CA ILE A 72 -3.30 -3.59 1.57
C ILE A 72 -1.86 -3.53 2.06
N ALA A 73 -0.94 -3.10 1.20
CA ALA A 73 0.46 -2.91 1.54
C ALA A 73 0.70 -1.44 1.86
N ASP A 74 1.20 -1.18 3.05
CA ASP A 74 1.59 0.13 3.55
C ASP A 74 3.11 0.20 3.46
N PHE A 75 3.62 0.85 2.41
CA PHE A 75 5.03 0.79 2.06
C PHE A 75 5.47 2.12 1.45
N ASP A 76 6.64 2.65 1.83
CA ASP A 76 7.14 3.90 1.28
C ASP A 76 7.43 3.79 -0.22
N CYS A 77 7.92 2.65 -0.66
CA CYS A 77 8.06 2.29 -2.07
C CYS A 77 8.75 3.40 -2.90
N SER A 78 9.91 3.85 -2.40
CA SER A 78 10.60 5.02 -2.93
C SER A 78 11.25 4.83 -4.30
N ILE A 79 11.32 3.59 -4.79
CA ILE A 79 11.96 3.25 -6.06
C ILE A 79 10.90 2.85 -7.06
N GLU A 80 10.90 3.48 -8.25
CA GLU A 80 9.86 3.28 -9.27
C GLU A 80 9.75 1.82 -9.72
N HIS A 81 10.86 1.14 -9.98
CA HIS A 81 10.80 -0.25 -10.41
C HIS A 81 10.27 -1.19 -9.31
N ALA A 82 10.45 -0.83 -8.03
CA ALA A 82 9.85 -1.58 -6.93
C ALA A 82 8.33 -1.50 -6.97
N ARG A 83 7.79 -0.34 -7.35
CA ARG A 83 6.34 -0.16 -7.52
C ARG A 83 5.81 -1.04 -8.64
N GLU A 84 6.55 -1.12 -9.75
CA GLU A 84 6.20 -1.98 -10.88
C GLU A 84 6.27 -3.46 -10.50
N ASP A 85 7.30 -3.86 -9.77
CA ASP A 85 7.51 -5.24 -9.35
C ASP A 85 6.41 -5.75 -8.42
N LEU A 86 5.83 -4.87 -7.59
CA LEU A 86 4.71 -5.25 -6.72
C LEU A 86 3.45 -5.58 -7.51
N ASN A 87 3.29 -4.98 -8.69
CA ASN A 87 2.18 -5.23 -9.60
C ASN A 87 0.82 -5.10 -8.92
N ASP A 88 0.58 -3.93 -8.33
CA ASP A 88 -0.64 -3.67 -7.57
C ASP A 88 -1.83 -3.34 -8.47
N ASP A 89 -3.02 -3.75 -8.02
CA ASP A 89 -4.27 -3.47 -8.73
C ASP A 89 -4.74 -2.02 -8.54
N TYR A 90 -4.34 -1.40 -7.43
CA TYR A 90 -4.72 -0.03 -7.09
C TYR A 90 -3.62 0.62 -6.26
N ILE A 91 -3.26 1.86 -6.60
CA ILE A 91 -2.18 2.59 -5.94
C ILE A 91 -2.72 3.89 -5.36
N ILE A 92 -2.52 4.06 -4.06
CA ILE A 92 -2.86 5.28 -3.32
C ILE A 92 -1.56 6.00 -2.97
N TRP A 93 -1.43 7.24 -3.42
CA TRP A 93 -0.26 8.06 -3.11
C TRP A 93 -0.60 9.08 -2.03
N MET A 94 0.13 8.99 -0.90
CA MET A 94 0.01 9.92 0.21
C MET A 94 0.92 11.13 -0.06
N ASP A 95 0.39 12.14 -0.74
CA ASP A 95 1.09 13.39 -1.04
C ASP A 95 0.75 14.44 0.01
N THR A 96 1.07 14.13 1.26
CA THR A 96 0.73 14.98 2.43
C THR A 96 1.93 15.74 2.97
N ILE A 97 3.14 15.40 2.53
CA ILE A 97 4.39 16.02 2.97
C ILE A 97 4.96 16.83 1.81
N LYS A 98 5.02 18.13 1.97
CA LYS A 98 5.37 19.06 0.89
C LYS A 98 6.86 19.13 0.57
N GLU A 99 7.72 18.81 1.52
CA GLU A 99 9.16 18.83 1.35
C GLU A 99 9.69 17.44 1.01
N SER A 100 9.23 16.92 -0.10
CA SER A 100 9.65 15.60 -0.55
C SER A 100 10.82 15.71 -1.52
N LYS A 101 11.88 14.95 -1.26
CA LYS A 101 12.98 14.72 -2.21
C LYS A 101 12.69 13.54 -3.14
N LEU A 102 11.57 12.86 -2.93
CA LEU A 102 11.17 11.75 -3.77
C LEU A 102 10.45 12.28 -4.99
N GLU A 103 10.72 11.68 -6.14
CA GLU A 103 9.97 11.94 -7.33
C GLU A 103 8.54 11.43 -7.16
N PRO A 104 7.53 12.20 -7.59
CA PRO A 104 6.15 11.70 -7.60
C PRO A 104 6.05 10.40 -8.39
N PRO A 105 5.16 9.48 -8.01
CA PRO A 105 4.96 8.28 -8.80
C PRO A 105 4.41 8.64 -10.18
N LYS A 106 4.84 7.92 -11.22
CA LYS A 106 4.33 8.12 -12.56
C LYS A 106 2.89 7.66 -12.69
N ASN A 107 2.53 6.61 -11.95
CA ASN A 107 1.20 6.02 -11.97
C ASN A 107 0.65 5.91 -10.56
N PHE A 108 -0.55 6.40 -10.37
CA PHE A 108 -1.32 6.22 -9.14
C PHE A 108 -2.80 6.33 -9.49
N ASP A 109 -3.65 5.76 -8.67
CA ASP A 109 -5.09 5.77 -8.87
C ASP A 109 -5.79 6.83 -8.02
N PHE A 110 -5.23 7.13 -6.86
CA PHE A 110 -5.79 8.12 -5.94
C PHE A 110 -4.66 8.87 -5.23
N LYS A 111 -4.80 10.19 -5.13
CA LYS A 111 -3.84 11.03 -4.42
C LYS A 111 -4.50 11.64 -3.18
N VAL A 112 -3.91 11.39 -2.01
CA VAL A 112 -4.35 11.98 -0.74
C VAL A 112 -3.49 13.20 -0.47
N THR A 113 -4.11 14.37 -0.39
CA THR A 113 -3.40 15.66 -0.33
C THR A 113 -3.25 16.23 1.08
N HIS A 114 -3.99 15.71 2.05
CA HIS A 114 -3.90 16.15 3.45
C HIS A 114 -4.33 15.02 4.38
N LYS A 115 -3.98 15.15 5.66
CA LYS A 115 -4.21 14.09 6.65
C LYS A 115 -5.63 14.13 7.20
N ASP A 116 -6.55 13.53 6.47
CA ASP A 116 -7.92 13.29 6.93
C ASP A 116 -8.27 11.86 6.54
N ALA A 117 -7.72 10.91 7.30
CA ALA A 117 -7.83 9.50 6.96
C ALA A 117 -9.27 9.01 6.92
N GLN A 118 -10.13 9.50 7.82
CA GLN A 118 -11.52 9.07 7.87
C GLN A 118 -12.27 9.50 6.61
N MET A 119 -12.15 10.76 6.22
CA MET A 119 -12.79 11.27 5.00
C MET A 119 -12.28 10.51 3.77
N PHE A 120 -10.95 10.42 3.63
CA PHE A 120 -10.36 9.75 2.46
C PHE A 120 -10.67 8.26 2.42
N SER A 121 -10.80 7.60 3.56
CA SER A 121 -11.15 6.18 3.57
C SER A 121 -12.51 5.93 2.92
N PHE A 122 -13.50 6.80 3.16
CA PHE A 122 -14.81 6.68 2.53
C PHE A 122 -14.74 6.94 1.02
N LEU A 123 -14.02 7.99 0.61
CA LEU A 123 -13.87 8.33 -0.80
C LEU A 123 -13.15 7.22 -1.55
N ILE A 124 -12.08 6.70 -0.99
CA ILE A 124 -11.28 5.64 -1.60
C ILE A 124 -12.08 4.35 -1.68
N LYS A 125 -12.81 4.00 -0.63
CA LYS A 125 -13.68 2.81 -0.62
C LYS A 125 -14.63 2.86 -1.81
N GLN A 126 -15.30 3.99 -2.01
CA GLN A 126 -16.26 4.14 -3.10
C GLN A 126 -15.56 4.03 -4.47
N GLU A 127 -14.42 4.68 -4.61
CA GLU A 127 -13.62 4.64 -5.83
C GLU A 127 -13.18 3.22 -6.18
N ILE A 128 -12.69 2.48 -5.18
CA ILE A 128 -12.24 1.10 -5.35
C ILE A 128 -13.40 0.20 -5.75
N LEU A 129 -14.56 0.32 -5.09
CA LEU A 129 -15.73 -0.47 -5.42
C LEU A 129 -16.19 -0.23 -6.85
N ASP A 130 -16.04 1.00 -7.34
CA ASP A 130 -16.40 1.33 -8.72
C ASP A 130 -15.41 0.78 -9.74
N LYS A 131 -14.10 0.81 -9.42
CA LYS A 131 -13.04 0.41 -10.35
C LYS A 131 -12.69 -1.07 -10.29
N LEU A 132 -12.67 -1.65 -9.09
CA LEU A 132 -12.24 -3.03 -8.88
C LEU A 132 -13.43 -3.90 -8.53
N LYS A 133 -14.10 -4.39 -9.54
CA LYS A 133 -15.25 -5.28 -9.36
C LYS A 133 -14.81 -6.57 -8.66
N GLY A 134 -15.63 -7.06 -7.77
CA GLY A 134 -15.36 -8.29 -7.03
C GLY A 134 -14.57 -8.06 -5.74
N LEU A 135 -14.30 -6.81 -5.34
CA LEU A 135 -13.53 -6.49 -4.13
C LEU A 135 -14.40 -6.27 -2.89
N GLY A 136 -15.68 -6.03 -3.06
CA GLY A 136 -16.55 -5.72 -1.95
C GLY A 136 -16.74 -6.90 -0.99
N PRO A 137 -17.24 -6.65 0.23
CA PRO A 137 -17.41 -7.69 1.24
C PRO A 137 -18.46 -8.75 0.87
N HIS A 138 -19.23 -8.52 -0.18
CA HIS A 138 -20.28 -9.44 -0.65
C HIS A 138 -19.88 -10.23 -1.88
N ASP A 139 -18.66 -10.06 -2.34
CA ASP A 139 -18.18 -10.70 -3.57
C ASP A 139 -17.40 -11.98 -3.27
#